data_021a4bbe8f4c06be4e55530a4002131a
#
_entry.id   021a4bbe8f4c06be4e55530a4002131a
#
_cell.length_a   1.000
_cell.length_b   1.000
_cell.length_c   1.000
_cell.angle_alpha   90.00
_cell.angle_beta   90.00
_cell.angle_gamma   90.00
#
_symmetry.space_group_name_H-M   'P 1'
#
loop_
_entity.id
_entity.type
_entity.pdbx_description
1 polymer ?
#
loop_
_entity_poly.entity_id
_entity_poly.type
_entity_poly.pdbx_seq_one_letter_code
_entity_poly.pdbx_strand_id
1 'polypeptide(L)'
;MGYFSKGSVGRSLDVGCAVGRSSFELGRTSSEVIGIDFSRAFITAAEKIGAGQTLSCQRLEEAGEVTTVNVSRPGGTDGGGITFEVGDAMNLRDELGKFDRVHAANLVCRLPEPRRFLSKLASLVRNGGELVLATPCTWLEEFTQKENWPEGRTLDWLKKELANDFELIEVADEPFLIRETARKFQWTVSMVTKWKRVDP
;
A
#
# COMPACT_ATOMS: atom_id res chain seq x y z
N MET A 1 -6.28 -0.99 7.40
CA MET A 1 -7.16 -2.10 7.01
C MET A 1 -8.61 -1.89 7.46
N GLY A 2 -8.87 -1.12 8.52
CA GLY A 2 -10.22 -0.83 9.02
C GLY A 2 -11.17 -0.12 8.05
N TYR A 3 -10.65 0.40 6.96
CA TYR A 3 -11.43 1.10 5.92
C TYR A 3 -12.17 0.18 4.95
N PHE A 4 -11.72 -1.06 4.77
CA PHE A 4 -12.46 -2.02 3.95
C PHE A 4 -13.73 -2.48 4.67
N SER A 5 -14.78 -2.74 3.90
CA SER A 5 -16.04 -3.28 4.43
C SER A 5 -15.80 -4.61 5.14
N LYS A 6 -16.58 -4.87 6.18
CA LYS A 6 -16.49 -6.13 6.93
C LYS A 6 -16.89 -7.31 6.05
N GLY A 7 -16.31 -8.47 6.34
CA GLY A 7 -16.56 -9.73 5.63
C GLY A 7 -15.39 -10.21 4.81
N SER A 8 -15.46 -11.48 4.42
CA SER A 8 -14.43 -12.12 3.60
C SER A 8 -14.65 -11.84 2.12
N VAL A 9 -13.56 -11.74 1.37
CA VAL A 9 -13.55 -11.51 -0.07
C VAL A 9 -12.67 -12.55 -0.78
N GLY A 10 -12.79 -12.65 -2.10
CA GLY A 10 -11.97 -13.56 -2.88
C GLY A 10 -10.54 -13.06 -3.00
N ARG A 11 -10.33 -11.90 -3.61
CA ARG A 11 -9.00 -11.44 -4.02
C ARG A 11 -8.71 -10.01 -3.56
N SER A 12 -7.50 -9.79 -3.05
CA SER A 12 -6.99 -8.47 -2.68
C SER A 12 -5.62 -8.21 -3.28
N LEU A 13 -5.35 -6.96 -3.64
CA LEU A 13 -4.08 -6.48 -4.16
C LEU A 13 -3.51 -5.40 -3.22
N ASP A 14 -2.23 -5.52 -2.90
CA ASP A 14 -1.47 -4.55 -2.09
C ASP A 14 -0.33 -4.00 -2.95
N VAL A 15 -0.47 -2.77 -3.46
CA VAL A 15 0.52 -2.13 -4.33
C VAL A 15 1.42 -1.22 -3.52
N GLY A 16 2.74 -1.43 -3.61
CA GLY A 16 3.73 -0.83 -2.72
C GLY A 16 3.72 -1.53 -1.35
N CYS A 17 3.69 -2.87 -1.36
CA CYS A 17 3.50 -3.68 -0.16
C CYS A 17 4.69 -3.70 0.80
N ALA A 18 5.84 -3.17 0.40
CA ALA A 18 7.10 -3.21 1.14
C ALA A 18 7.40 -4.65 1.65
N VAL A 19 7.60 -4.82 2.95
CA VAL A 19 7.86 -6.14 3.58
C VAL A 19 6.58 -6.91 3.91
N GLY A 20 5.42 -6.53 3.36
CA GLY A 20 4.18 -7.30 3.38
C GLY A 20 3.25 -7.08 4.57
N ARG A 21 3.48 -6.08 5.45
CA ARG A 21 2.61 -5.88 6.61
C ARG A 21 1.14 -5.75 6.26
N SER A 22 0.81 -4.90 5.29
CA SER A 22 -0.57 -4.69 4.83
C SER A 22 -1.12 -5.93 4.13
N SER A 23 -0.30 -6.61 3.34
CA SER A 23 -0.68 -7.86 2.68
C SER A 23 -1.07 -8.95 3.68
N PHE A 24 -0.33 -9.10 4.78
CA PHE A 24 -0.67 -10.05 5.84
C PHE A 24 -2.01 -9.70 6.51
N GLU A 25 -2.27 -8.42 6.75
CA GLU A 25 -3.55 -7.98 7.33
C GLU A 25 -4.73 -8.17 6.35
N LEU A 26 -4.53 -7.96 5.05
CA LEU A 26 -5.53 -8.28 4.01
C LEU A 26 -5.84 -9.77 3.99
N GLY A 27 -4.84 -10.64 4.19
CA GLY A 27 -4.99 -12.09 4.24
C GLY A 27 -5.92 -12.60 5.33
N ARG A 28 -6.23 -11.79 6.37
CA ARG A 28 -7.21 -12.18 7.40
C ARG A 28 -8.62 -12.33 6.85
N THR A 29 -8.94 -11.63 5.77
CA THR A 29 -10.29 -11.54 5.21
C THR A 29 -10.31 -11.74 3.69
N SER A 30 -9.22 -12.19 3.09
CA SER A 30 -9.12 -12.46 1.66
C SER A 30 -8.64 -13.89 1.43
N SER A 31 -9.24 -14.59 0.46
CA SER A 31 -8.79 -15.94 0.10
C SER A 31 -7.45 -15.90 -0.64
N GLU A 32 -7.20 -14.86 -1.43
CA GLU A 32 -5.96 -14.62 -2.16
C GLU A 32 -5.51 -13.17 -1.97
N VAL A 33 -4.23 -12.96 -1.72
CA VAL A 33 -3.60 -11.63 -1.68
C VAL A 33 -2.35 -11.64 -2.55
N ILE A 34 -2.21 -10.64 -3.41
CA ILE A 34 -0.98 -10.38 -4.14
C ILE A 34 -0.38 -9.09 -3.59
N GLY A 35 0.84 -9.16 -3.06
CA GLY A 35 1.64 -8.00 -2.67
C GLY A 35 2.66 -7.67 -3.74
N ILE A 36 2.68 -6.44 -4.23
CA ILE A 36 3.61 -5.97 -5.27
C ILE A 36 4.45 -4.82 -4.73
N ASP A 37 5.76 -4.90 -4.94
CA ASP A 37 6.69 -3.81 -4.64
C ASP A 37 7.82 -3.76 -5.66
N PHE A 38 8.33 -2.57 -5.93
CA PHE A 38 9.45 -2.38 -6.86
C PHE A 38 10.77 -2.94 -6.28
N SER A 39 10.92 -2.94 -4.96
CA SER A 39 12.12 -3.37 -4.26
C SER A 39 12.21 -4.89 -4.15
N ARG A 40 13.11 -5.49 -4.89
CA ARG A 40 13.43 -6.92 -4.75
C ARG A 40 13.83 -7.30 -3.31
N ALA A 41 14.54 -6.41 -2.62
CA ALA A 41 14.95 -6.65 -1.23
C ALA A 41 13.73 -6.72 -0.29
N PHE A 42 12.73 -5.84 -0.48
CA PHE A 42 11.50 -5.89 0.29
C PHE A 42 10.68 -7.14 -0.01
N ILE A 43 10.54 -7.51 -1.28
CA ILE A 43 9.82 -8.73 -1.68
C ILE A 43 10.50 -9.97 -1.11
N THR A 44 11.83 -10.09 -1.20
CA THR A 44 12.56 -11.21 -0.59
C THR A 44 12.33 -11.30 0.92
N ALA A 45 12.28 -10.16 1.62
CA ALA A 45 11.96 -10.13 3.05
C ALA A 45 10.49 -10.54 3.31
N ALA A 46 9.54 -10.04 2.53
CA ALA A 46 8.12 -10.38 2.63
C ALA A 46 7.88 -11.88 2.42
N GLU A 47 8.52 -12.49 1.41
CA GLU A 47 8.45 -13.93 1.13
C GLU A 47 8.98 -14.77 2.32
N LYS A 48 10.13 -14.40 2.87
CA LYS A 48 10.71 -15.10 4.04
C LYS A 48 9.79 -15.01 5.26
N ILE A 49 9.26 -13.81 5.55
CA ILE A 49 8.30 -13.59 6.63
C ILE A 49 7.02 -14.38 6.35
N GLY A 50 6.53 -14.38 5.12
CA GLY A 50 5.36 -15.15 4.68
C GLY A 50 5.54 -16.65 4.87
N ALA A 51 6.74 -17.17 4.65
CA ALA A 51 7.13 -18.57 4.90
C ALA A 51 7.34 -18.90 6.38
N GLY A 52 7.05 -17.97 7.31
CA GLY A 52 7.16 -18.17 8.74
C GLY A 52 8.57 -17.98 9.31
N GLN A 53 9.51 -17.46 8.52
CA GLN A 53 10.86 -17.16 9.02
C GLN A 53 10.86 -15.89 9.86
N THR A 54 11.68 -15.85 10.88
CA THR A 54 12.00 -14.64 11.62
C THR A 54 13.24 -13.99 11.01
N LEU A 55 13.13 -12.72 10.65
CA LEU A 55 14.24 -11.92 10.14
C LEU A 55 14.83 -11.07 11.27
N SER A 56 16.16 -11.03 11.35
CA SER A 56 16.88 -10.15 12.27
C SER A 56 17.43 -8.96 11.51
N CYS A 57 17.21 -7.76 12.03
CA CYS A 57 17.80 -6.52 11.49
C CYS A 57 18.44 -5.70 12.62
N GLN A 58 19.40 -4.87 12.25
CA GLN A 58 20.05 -3.95 13.18
C GLN A 58 19.31 -2.61 13.19
N ARG A 59 18.91 -2.16 14.36
CA ARG A 59 18.36 -0.83 14.56
C ARG A 59 19.39 0.03 15.29
N LEU A 60 19.72 1.17 14.70
CA LEU A 60 20.57 2.16 15.35
C LEU A 60 19.87 2.70 16.62
N GLU A 61 20.59 2.72 17.73
CA GLU A 61 20.05 3.25 19.00
C GLU A 61 20.67 4.61 19.32
N GLU A 62 21.98 4.67 19.44
CA GLU A 62 22.70 5.88 19.81
C GLU A 62 24.15 5.79 19.30
N ALA A 63 24.67 6.84 18.66
CA ALA A 63 26.00 6.87 18.06
C ALA A 63 26.25 5.64 17.15
N GLY A 64 27.14 4.73 17.53
CA GLY A 64 27.42 3.49 16.81
C GLY A 64 26.75 2.24 17.41
N GLU A 65 26.00 2.41 18.50
CA GLU A 65 25.33 1.30 19.19
C GLU A 65 24.07 0.84 18.43
N VAL A 66 23.92 -0.45 18.29
CA VAL A 66 22.79 -1.07 17.60
C VAL A 66 22.11 -2.14 18.46
N THR A 67 20.81 -2.28 18.26
CA THR A 67 20.02 -3.38 18.84
C THR A 67 19.54 -4.30 17.72
N THR A 68 19.67 -5.61 17.94
CA THR A 68 19.07 -6.59 17.03
C THR A 68 17.57 -6.66 17.28
N VAL A 69 16.78 -6.42 16.22
CA VAL A 69 15.33 -6.51 16.24
C VAL A 69 14.91 -7.69 15.38
N ASN A 70 14.03 -8.52 15.92
CA ASN A 70 13.47 -9.66 15.21
C ASN A 70 12.08 -9.31 14.67
N VAL A 71 11.87 -9.58 13.39
CA VAL A 71 10.62 -9.34 12.67
C VAL A 71 10.07 -10.68 12.21
N SER A 72 8.82 -10.94 12.54
CA SER A 72 8.10 -12.15 12.14
C SER A 72 6.73 -11.82 11.61
N ARG A 73 6.08 -12.80 11.00
CA ARG A 73 4.70 -12.67 10.50
C ARG A 73 3.77 -12.28 11.65
N PRO A 74 2.84 -11.32 11.45
CA PRO A 74 1.86 -10.97 12.47
C PRO A 74 0.98 -12.17 12.84
N GLY A 75 0.74 -12.37 14.12
CA GLY A 75 -0.11 -13.49 14.60
C GLY A 75 -1.54 -13.41 14.03
N GLY A 76 -2.13 -14.59 13.77
CA GLY A 76 -3.46 -14.71 13.22
C GLY A 76 -3.62 -14.27 11.75
N THR A 77 -2.53 -14.19 10.99
CA THR A 77 -2.54 -13.88 9.55
C THR A 77 -2.26 -15.11 8.68
N ASP A 78 -2.39 -16.31 9.23
CA ASP A 78 -2.06 -17.57 8.55
C ASP A 78 -3.12 -18.02 7.52
N GLY A 79 -4.27 -17.33 7.48
CA GLY A 79 -5.32 -17.53 6.48
C GLY A 79 -4.98 -16.85 5.14
N GLY A 80 -5.54 -17.38 4.06
CA GLY A 80 -5.39 -16.83 2.71
C GLY A 80 -4.06 -17.18 2.02
N GLY A 81 -4.12 -17.38 0.72
CA GLY A 81 -2.94 -17.50 -0.12
C GLY A 81 -2.31 -16.13 -0.35
N ILE A 82 -1.18 -15.84 0.30
CA ILE A 82 -0.46 -14.58 0.11
C ILE A 82 0.78 -14.84 -0.74
N THR A 83 0.88 -14.14 -1.84
CA THR A 83 2.04 -14.17 -2.73
C THR A 83 2.64 -12.77 -2.86
N PHE A 84 3.94 -12.72 -3.10
CA PHE A 84 4.67 -11.47 -3.28
C PHE A 84 5.39 -11.50 -4.62
N GLU A 85 5.39 -10.37 -5.34
CA GLU A 85 6.10 -10.25 -6.61
C GLU A 85 6.77 -8.88 -6.76
N VAL A 86 7.93 -8.87 -7.41
CA VAL A 86 8.58 -7.63 -7.81
C VAL A 86 7.83 -7.04 -8.99
N GLY A 87 7.37 -5.80 -8.88
CA GLY A 87 6.65 -5.13 -9.95
C GLY A 87 6.64 -3.61 -9.82
N ASP A 88 6.45 -2.95 -10.95
CA ASP A 88 6.32 -1.51 -11.02
C ASP A 88 4.84 -1.12 -11.00
N ALA A 89 4.44 -0.31 -10.00
CA ALA A 89 3.07 0.19 -9.87
C ALA A 89 2.57 0.93 -11.12
N MET A 90 3.46 1.57 -11.87
CA MET A 90 3.12 2.27 -13.11
C MET A 90 3.02 1.33 -14.32
N ASN A 91 3.44 0.07 -14.19
CA ASN A 91 3.44 -0.91 -15.26
C ASN A 91 3.03 -2.31 -14.76
N LEU A 92 1.91 -2.37 -14.03
CA LEU A 92 1.36 -3.63 -13.56
C LEU A 92 0.91 -4.50 -14.74
N ARG A 93 1.22 -5.79 -14.67
CA ARG A 93 0.87 -6.76 -15.72
C ARG A 93 -0.64 -6.92 -15.88
N ASP A 94 -1.12 -7.11 -17.08
CA ASP A 94 -2.56 -7.21 -17.37
C ASP A 94 -3.17 -8.52 -16.86
N GLU A 95 -2.37 -9.58 -16.73
CA GLU A 95 -2.80 -10.90 -16.25
C GLU A 95 -3.13 -10.95 -14.75
N LEU A 96 -2.88 -9.87 -14.01
CA LEU A 96 -3.32 -9.76 -12.60
C LEU A 96 -4.83 -10.01 -12.45
N GLY A 97 -5.61 -9.59 -13.44
CA GLY A 97 -7.06 -9.65 -13.40
C GLY A 97 -7.65 -8.65 -12.41
N LYS A 98 -8.85 -8.92 -11.92
CA LYS A 98 -9.59 -8.00 -11.05
C LYS A 98 -9.63 -8.47 -9.60
N PHE A 99 -9.69 -7.50 -8.70
CA PHE A 99 -9.68 -7.68 -7.25
C PHE A 99 -10.94 -7.11 -6.60
N ASP A 100 -11.33 -7.69 -5.49
CA ASP A 100 -12.38 -7.18 -4.61
C ASP A 100 -11.92 -5.93 -3.86
N ARG A 101 -10.64 -5.95 -3.47
CA ARG A 101 -9.99 -4.88 -2.72
C ARG A 101 -8.63 -4.57 -3.32
N VAL A 102 -8.37 -3.28 -3.50
CA VAL A 102 -7.04 -2.78 -3.88
C VAL A 102 -6.60 -1.78 -2.81
N HIS A 103 -5.40 -1.97 -2.31
CA HIS A 103 -4.78 -1.13 -1.31
C HIS A 103 -3.47 -0.54 -1.85
N ALA A 104 -3.23 0.75 -1.61
CA ALA A 104 -1.96 1.39 -1.89
C ALA A 104 -1.68 2.48 -0.83
N ALA A 105 -0.74 2.21 0.07
CA ALA A 105 -0.42 3.13 1.16
C ALA A 105 0.93 3.80 0.94
N ASN A 106 0.93 5.13 1.05
CA ASN A 106 2.11 5.99 0.95
C ASN A 106 2.90 5.80 -0.36
N LEU A 107 2.19 5.40 -1.42
CA LEU A 107 2.74 5.09 -2.74
C LEU A 107 2.57 6.24 -3.72
N VAL A 108 1.37 6.80 -3.87
CA VAL A 108 1.02 7.75 -4.95
C VAL A 108 2.00 8.93 -5.02
N CYS A 109 2.38 9.51 -3.87
CA CYS A 109 3.33 10.62 -3.80
C CYS A 109 4.81 10.19 -3.87
N ARG A 110 5.09 8.94 -4.25
CA ARG A 110 6.43 8.36 -4.44
C ARG A 110 6.64 7.79 -5.85
N LEU A 111 5.64 7.96 -6.73
CA LEU A 111 5.71 7.50 -8.11
C LEU A 111 6.19 8.64 -9.01
N PRO A 112 7.09 8.39 -9.97
CA PRO A 112 7.47 9.36 -10.99
C PRO A 112 6.27 9.88 -11.80
N GLU A 113 5.36 9.00 -12.20
CA GLU A 113 4.17 9.29 -13.00
C GLU A 113 2.89 8.76 -12.30
N PRO A 114 2.41 9.42 -11.22
CA PRO A 114 1.31 8.88 -10.41
C PRO A 114 0.00 8.72 -11.18
N ARG A 115 -0.27 9.55 -12.19
CA ARG A 115 -1.46 9.41 -13.07
C ARG A 115 -1.48 8.09 -13.82
N ARG A 116 -0.31 7.57 -14.21
CA ARG A 116 -0.20 6.29 -14.89
C ARG A 116 -0.65 5.13 -14.00
N PHE A 117 -0.32 5.18 -12.71
CA PHE A 117 -0.85 4.23 -11.73
C PHE A 117 -2.37 4.39 -11.53
N LEU A 118 -2.85 5.63 -11.32
CA LEU A 118 -4.26 5.89 -11.08
C LEU A 118 -5.15 5.44 -12.25
N SER A 119 -4.71 5.64 -13.49
CA SER A 119 -5.45 5.20 -14.69
C SER A 119 -5.59 3.67 -14.82
N LYS A 120 -4.70 2.89 -14.20
CA LYS A 120 -4.78 1.42 -14.18
C LYS A 120 -5.81 0.89 -13.17
N LEU A 121 -6.17 1.66 -12.14
CA LEU A 121 -7.00 1.19 -11.03
C LEU A 121 -8.37 0.68 -11.48
N ALA A 122 -8.99 1.29 -12.46
CA ALA A 122 -10.27 0.86 -13.00
C ALA A 122 -10.22 -0.55 -13.63
N SER A 123 -9.08 -0.96 -14.17
CA SER A 123 -8.87 -2.31 -14.70
C SER A 123 -8.60 -3.35 -13.62
N LEU A 124 -8.10 -2.92 -12.46
CA LEU A 124 -7.72 -3.78 -11.33
C LEU A 124 -8.84 -4.00 -10.32
N VAL A 125 -9.71 -3.02 -10.11
CA VAL A 125 -10.83 -3.13 -9.17
C VAL A 125 -12.07 -3.61 -9.92
N ARG A 126 -12.70 -4.69 -9.46
CA ARG A 126 -13.95 -5.15 -10.05
C ARG A 126 -15.10 -4.19 -9.73
N ASN A 127 -16.19 -4.21 -10.51
CA ASN A 127 -17.39 -3.44 -10.22
C ASN A 127 -17.92 -3.75 -8.83
N GLY A 128 -18.22 -2.71 -8.04
CA GLY A 128 -18.59 -2.81 -6.65
C GLY A 128 -17.45 -3.12 -5.69
N GLY A 129 -16.21 -3.33 -6.20
CA GLY A 129 -15.00 -3.52 -5.39
C GLY A 129 -14.54 -2.23 -4.73
N GLU A 130 -13.62 -2.36 -3.79
CA GLU A 130 -13.14 -1.25 -2.96
C GLU A 130 -11.67 -0.93 -3.23
N LEU A 131 -11.35 0.37 -3.30
CA LEU A 131 -10.01 0.90 -3.37
C LEU A 131 -9.74 1.74 -2.12
N VAL A 132 -8.60 1.52 -1.48
CA VAL A 132 -8.11 2.35 -0.37
C VAL A 132 -6.75 2.90 -0.74
N LEU A 133 -6.64 4.22 -0.78
CA LEU A 133 -5.40 4.95 -0.98
C LEU A 133 -5.05 5.70 0.30
N ALA A 134 -3.81 5.58 0.77
CA ALA A 134 -3.28 6.42 1.84
C ALA A 134 -2.08 7.22 1.32
N THR A 135 -1.98 8.49 1.70
CA THR A 135 -0.85 9.34 1.30
C THR A 135 -0.62 10.43 2.33
N PRO A 136 0.64 10.70 2.74
CA PRO A 136 0.97 11.85 3.59
C PRO A 136 0.90 13.18 2.82
N CYS A 137 0.53 13.17 1.55
CA CYS A 137 0.47 14.36 0.68
C CYS A 137 1.80 15.14 0.59
N THR A 138 2.91 14.50 0.92
CA THR A 138 4.26 15.08 0.83
C THR A 138 4.88 14.76 -0.52
N TRP A 139 4.73 15.66 -1.46
CA TRP A 139 5.31 15.54 -2.79
C TRP A 139 6.77 16.03 -2.77
N LEU A 140 7.69 15.20 -3.25
CA LEU A 140 9.12 15.49 -3.26
C LEU A 140 9.69 15.26 -4.66
N GLU A 141 10.51 16.20 -5.15
CA GLU A 141 11.10 16.13 -6.50
C GLU A 141 11.98 14.90 -6.71
N GLU A 142 12.57 14.35 -5.63
CA GLU A 142 13.36 13.12 -5.69
C GLU A 142 12.57 11.88 -6.15
N PHE A 143 11.23 11.89 -5.98
CA PHE A 143 10.35 10.80 -6.41
C PHE A 143 9.48 11.20 -7.60
N THR A 144 8.87 12.37 -7.53
CA THR A 144 7.91 12.88 -8.51
C THR A 144 8.34 14.25 -8.98
N GLN A 145 8.65 14.42 -10.24
CA GLN A 145 8.95 15.75 -10.81
C GLN A 145 7.76 16.68 -10.65
N LYS A 146 8.01 17.99 -10.48
CA LYS A 146 6.97 19.00 -10.20
C LYS A 146 5.86 19.04 -11.24
N GLU A 147 6.17 18.76 -12.50
CA GLU A 147 5.22 18.72 -13.61
C GLU A 147 4.14 17.63 -13.41
N ASN A 148 4.45 16.60 -12.61
CA ASN A 148 3.57 15.50 -12.31
C ASN A 148 2.84 15.65 -10.97
N TRP A 149 3.08 16.72 -10.22
CA TRP A 149 2.39 16.99 -8.96
C TRP A 149 0.91 17.32 -9.18
N PRO A 150 0.06 17.12 -8.17
CA PRO A 150 -1.31 17.62 -8.20
C PRO A 150 -1.38 19.13 -8.40
N GLU A 151 -2.31 19.55 -9.23
CA GLU A 151 -2.71 20.96 -9.25
C GLU A 151 -3.62 21.22 -8.04
N GLY A 152 -3.12 21.94 -7.05
CA GLY A 152 -3.84 22.24 -5.82
C GLY A 152 -3.77 21.11 -4.77
N ARG A 153 -4.88 20.84 -4.09
CA ARG A 153 -4.90 19.84 -3.01
C ARG A 153 -4.94 18.41 -3.56
N THR A 154 -4.16 17.52 -2.96
CA THR A 154 -4.10 16.10 -3.35
C THR A 154 -5.48 15.45 -3.39
N LEU A 155 -6.37 15.75 -2.43
CA LEU A 155 -7.73 15.20 -2.42
C LEU A 155 -8.55 15.61 -3.63
N ASP A 156 -8.52 16.87 -4.00
CA ASP A 156 -9.30 17.38 -5.13
C ASP A 156 -8.78 16.82 -6.45
N TRP A 157 -7.47 16.66 -6.54
CA TRP A 157 -6.83 15.99 -7.67
C TRP A 157 -7.23 14.50 -7.75
N LEU A 158 -7.19 13.73 -6.66
CA LEU A 158 -7.64 12.33 -6.64
C LEU A 158 -9.11 12.21 -7.06
N LYS A 159 -9.98 13.12 -6.57
CA LYS A 159 -11.39 13.16 -7.00
C LYS A 159 -11.52 13.34 -8.50
N LYS A 160 -10.73 14.22 -9.11
CA LYS A 160 -10.75 14.47 -10.56
C LYS A 160 -10.26 13.25 -11.35
N GLU A 161 -9.13 12.65 -10.93
CA GLU A 161 -8.52 11.52 -11.63
C GLU A 161 -9.36 10.24 -11.56
N LEU A 162 -10.14 10.06 -10.48
CA LEU A 162 -10.91 8.84 -10.23
C LEU A 162 -12.42 8.97 -10.53
N ALA A 163 -12.92 10.18 -10.85
CA ALA A 163 -14.35 10.48 -10.95
C ALA A 163 -15.15 9.62 -11.93
N ASN A 164 -14.53 9.16 -13.02
CA ASN A 164 -15.22 8.39 -14.04
C ASN A 164 -15.52 6.94 -13.62
N ASP A 165 -14.72 6.42 -12.71
CA ASP A 165 -14.66 5.00 -12.41
C ASP A 165 -14.96 4.69 -10.95
N PHE A 166 -14.85 5.68 -10.06
CA PHE A 166 -14.93 5.48 -8.62
C PHE A 166 -15.78 6.55 -7.93
N GLU A 167 -16.56 6.11 -6.96
CA GLU A 167 -17.25 6.98 -6.00
C GLU A 167 -16.41 7.07 -4.72
N LEU A 168 -16.15 8.30 -4.25
CA LEU A 168 -15.48 8.53 -2.96
C LEU A 168 -16.46 8.25 -1.81
N ILE A 169 -16.13 7.30 -0.97
CA ILE A 169 -16.97 6.88 0.16
C ILE A 169 -16.56 7.53 1.47
N GLU A 170 -15.24 7.64 1.71
CA GLU A 170 -14.73 8.11 3.00
C GLU A 170 -13.38 8.80 2.83
N VAL A 171 -13.15 9.83 3.65
CA VAL A 171 -11.85 10.50 3.82
C VAL A 171 -11.56 10.57 5.32
N ALA A 172 -10.36 10.19 5.71
CA ALA A 172 -9.91 10.26 7.11
C ALA A 172 -8.42 10.59 7.19
N ASP A 173 -8.00 11.03 8.36
CA ASP A 173 -6.61 11.22 8.71
C ASP A 173 -6.12 10.10 9.63
N GLU A 174 -5.05 9.41 9.21
CA GLU A 174 -4.43 8.33 9.97
C GLU A 174 -3.01 8.70 10.39
N PRO A 175 -2.81 8.97 11.68
CA PRO A 175 -1.48 9.20 12.20
C PRO A 175 -0.68 7.90 12.28
N PHE A 176 0.60 7.98 11.94
CA PHE A 176 1.53 6.88 12.13
C PHE A 176 2.90 7.36 12.58
N LEU A 177 3.60 6.47 13.27
CA LEU A 177 4.89 6.74 13.88
C LEU A 177 5.92 5.76 13.32
N ILE A 178 7.01 6.29 12.78
CA ILE A 178 8.18 5.52 12.38
C ILE A 178 9.28 5.80 13.39
N ARG A 179 9.77 4.76 14.07
CA ARG A 179 10.92 4.87 14.94
C ARG A 179 12.20 4.73 14.11
N GLU A 180 13.05 5.75 14.13
CA GLU A 180 14.34 5.75 13.44
C GLU A 180 15.49 5.27 14.35
N THR A 181 15.54 5.79 15.58
CA THR A 181 16.51 5.39 16.62
C THR A 181 15.81 5.22 17.97
N ALA A 182 16.55 5.01 19.04
CA ALA A 182 16.00 4.95 20.40
C ALA A 182 15.20 6.20 20.79
N ARG A 183 15.59 7.37 20.28
CA ARG A 183 15.09 8.69 20.69
C ARG A 183 14.56 9.55 19.53
N LYS A 184 14.68 9.08 18.27
CA LYS A 184 14.22 9.80 17.09
C LYS A 184 13.04 9.06 16.45
N PHE A 185 11.96 9.81 16.27
CA PHE A 185 10.72 9.32 15.67
C PHE A 185 10.26 10.28 14.59
N GLN A 186 9.75 9.73 13.51
CA GLN A 186 9.04 10.47 12.50
C GLN A 186 7.54 10.29 12.72
N TRP A 187 6.86 11.38 13.09
CA TRP A 187 5.41 11.45 13.18
C TRP A 187 4.83 11.98 11.89
N THR A 188 3.89 11.26 11.32
CA THR A 188 3.26 11.64 10.05
C THR A 188 1.77 11.34 10.13
N VAL A 189 0.96 12.12 9.40
CA VAL A 189 -0.46 11.86 9.20
C VAL A 189 -0.70 11.59 7.72
N SER A 190 -1.23 10.41 7.40
CA SER A 190 -1.66 10.08 6.05
C SER A 190 -3.14 10.37 5.89
N MET A 191 -3.49 11.11 4.85
CA MET A 191 -4.86 11.17 4.36
C MET A 191 -5.20 9.82 3.74
N VAL A 192 -6.23 9.17 4.26
CA VAL A 192 -6.79 7.93 3.71
C VAL A 192 -8.07 8.25 2.95
N THR A 193 -8.19 7.70 1.76
CA THR A 193 -9.39 7.80 0.94
C THR A 193 -9.88 6.42 0.59
N LYS A 194 -11.18 6.17 0.82
CA LYS A 194 -11.87 4.95 0.42
C LYS A 194 -12.77 5.23 -0.77
N TRP A 195 -12.70 4.38 -1.76
CA TRP A 195 -13.45 4.49 -3.00
C TRP A 195 -14.16 3.18 -3.31
N LYS A 196 -15.30 3.28 -3.97
CA LYS A 196 -16.04 2.15 -4.51
C LYS A 196 -16.03 2.22 -6.03
N ARG A 197 -15.67 1.12 -6.69
CA ARG A 197 -15.74 1.04 -8.15
C ARG A 197 -17.20 1.04 -8.58
N VAL A 198 -17.54 1.96 -9.47
CA VAL A 198 -18.88 2.08 -10.08
C VAL A 198 -18.81 1.68 -11.55
N ASP A 199 -19.94 1.31 -12.11
CA ASP A 199 -20.04 1.14 -13.55
C ASP A 199 -20.01 2.52 -14.22
N PRO A 200 -19.25 2.70 -15.33
CA PRO A 200 -19.20 3.95 -16.05
C PRO A 200 -20.54 4.30 -16.69
#